data_2568489f21353198a3a18806cdcc145a
#
_entry.id   2568489f21353198a3a18806cdcc145a
#
_cell.length_a   1.000
_cell.length_b   1.000
_cell.length_c   1.000
_cell.angle_alpha   90.00
_cell.angle_beta   90.00
_cell.angle_gamma   90.00
#
_symmetry.space_group_name_H-M   'P 1'
#
loop_
_entity.id
_entity.type
_entity.pdbx_description
1 polymer ?
#
loop_
_entity_poly.entity_id
_entity_poly.type
_entity_poly.pdbx_seq_one_letter_code
_entity_poly.pdbx_strand_id
1 'polypeptide(L)'
;MKQKLFFIAVAAMGIASCSQDESTGINNGNAIDFRAALGTRAVETTTANLDKIVVTAIDKNDANYFTDAEFTKNDAFFTSTPAYYWPGDGSDLSFYAYSPAASDLGATVTINSTTKTLVDFSPKANIQEQKDFVTANATGNKTNETAGVALTFEHRLSQIEIKAKNGNEGYVYKVTGVRIGQPVSKGTFDFGTSGWTLTQDKTNYLAEYDQAITLGADAQGLMGDGGNAMLLPQQLVAWTPDTDMPNANKGAYLAVKVNITTKDGARIYPVTSVGEYDWVAVAIDTDWQPGQKYVYTLDFSTGAGKVDPEKPTPSDPTDPFKPGEDIQGSPIKFTVTVTDWTDGGAQDITM
;
A
#
# COMPACT_ATOMS: atom_id res chain seq x y z
N MET A 1 82.29 10.67 -46.19
CA MET A 1 81.49 9.55 -46.70
C MET A 1 81.61 8.39 -45.74
N LYS A 2 80.67 8.20 -44.90
CA LYS A 2 80.33 6.95 -44.15
C LYS A 2 79.06 7.22 -43.34
N GLN A 3 77.95 6.79 -43.87
CA GLN A 3 76.64 6.79 -43.17
C GLN A 3 76.70 5.75 -42.07
N LYS A 4 76.36 6.18 -40.85
CA LYS A 4 76.12 5.29 -39.76
C LYS A 4 74.61 5.05 -39.59
N LEU A 5 74.22 3.85 -39.90
CA LEU A 5 72.83 3.35 -39.63
C LEU A 5 72.67 3.20 -38.12
N PHE A 6 71.69 3.91 -37.53
CA PHE A 6 71.21 3.69 -36.19
C PHE A 6 70.03 2.75 -36.29
N PHE A 7 70.16 1.56 -35.73
CA PHE A 7 69.03 0.68 -35.46
C PHE A 7 68.38 1.12 -34.15
N ILE A 8 67.13 1.56 -34.22
CA ILE A 8 66.27 1.76 -33.06
C ILE A 8 65.52 0.47 -32.87
N ALA A 9 65.83 -0.26 -31.80
CA ALA A 9 65.03 -1.38 -31.32
C ALA A 9 63.79 -0.84 -30.64
N VAL A 10 62.63 -0.98 -31.25
CA VAL A 10 61.34 -0.74 -30.63
C VAL A 10 60.99 -1.97 -29.80
N ALA A 11 61.11 -1.85 -28.49
CA ALA A 11 60.55 -2.82 -27.53
C ALA A 11 59.03 -2.74 -27.60
N ALA A 12 58.42 -3.73 -28.22
CA ALA A 12 56.98 -3.92 -28.14
C ALA A 12 56.66 -4.39 -26.71
N MET A 13 56.19 -3.47 -25.83
CA MET A 13 55.50 -3.81 -24.62
C MET A 13 54.13 -4.41 -25.03
N GLY A 14 54.01 -5.70 -24.93
CA GLY A 14 52.72 -6.37 -25.00
C GLY A 14 51.86 -5.91 -23.87
N ILE A 15 50.89 -5.05 -24.14
CA ILE A 15 49.75 -4.84 -23.29
C ILE A 15 48.97 -6.15 -23.41
N ALA A 16 49.06 -7.00 -22.38
CA ALA A 16 48.08 -8.02 -22.17
C ALA A 16 46.77 -7.27 -21.85
N SER A 17 46.05 -6.89 -22.90
CA SER A 17 44.63 -6.69 -22.81
C SER A 17 44.06 -8.00 -22.33
N CYS A 18 43.65 -8.08 -21.06
CA CYS A 18 42.60 -8.99 -20.71
C CYS A 18 41.41 -8.59 -21.59
N SER A 19 41.32 -9.17 -22.78
CA SER A 19 40.07 -9.33 -23.42
C SER A 19 39.31 -10.25 -22.46
N GLN A 20 38.44 -9.70 -21.62
CA GLN A 20 37.22 -10.40 -21.33
C GLN A 20 36.66 -10.69 -22.70
N ASP A 21 36.92 -11.87 -23.16
CA ASP A 21 36.18 -12.50 -24.25
C ASP A 21 34.85 -12.90 -23.64
N GLU A 22 34.13 -11.93 -23.16
CA GLU A 22 32.72 -11.99 -22.99
C GLU A 22 32.07 -11.78 -24.32
N SER A 23 32.27 -12.75 -25.17
CA SER A 23 31.37 -13.00 -26.27
C SER A 23 30.08 -13.65 -25.77
N THR A 24 29.49 -13.11 -24.69
CA THR A 24 28.06 -13.07 -24.55
C THR A 24 27.63 -12.09 -25.62
N GLY A 25 27.34 -12.59 -26.81
CA GLY A 25 26.87 -11.78 -27.92
C GLY A 25 25.62 -11.03 -27.48
N ILE A 26 25.83 -9.83 -26.94
CA ILE A 26 24.72 -8.91 -26.66
C ILE A 26 24.09 -8.64 -28.00
N ASN A 27 22.81 -8.98 -28.12
CA ASN A 27 22.09 -8.69 -29.34
C ASN A 27 22.04 -7.16 -29.54
N ASN A 28 22.65 -6.66 -30.62
CA ASN A 28 22.54 -5.26 -31.01
C ASN A 28 21.18 -4.92 -31.64
N GLY A 29 20.14 -5.75 -31.37
CA GLY A 29 18.76 -5.52 -31.75
C GLY A 29 18.07 -4.48 -30.86
N ASN A 30 16.76 -4.56 -30.82
CA ASN A 30 15.96 -3.67 -29.96
C ASN A 30 16.25 -3.90 -28.47
N ALA A 31 16.14 -2.85 -27.68
CA ALA A 31 16.29 -2.91 -26.23
C ALA A 31 15.21 -3.81 -25.56
N ILE A 32 15.46 -4.19 -24.32
CA ILE A 32 14.44 -4.81 -23.47
C ILE A 32 13.50 -3.72 -23.02
N ASP A 33 12.25 -3.80 -23.45
CA ASP A 33 11.18 -2.90 -23.09
C ASP A 33 10.00 -3.70 -22.51
N PHE A 34 9.20 -3.06 -21.68
CA PHE A 34 8.05 -3.69 -21.04
C PHE A 34 6.75 -3.01 -21.44
N ARG A 35 5.65 -3.77 -21.45
CA ARG A 35 4.28 -3.26 -21.50
C ARG A 35 3.59 -3.64 -20.20
N ALA A 36 3.02 -2.67 -19.52
CA ALA A 36 2.30 -2.92 -18.29
C ALA A 36 0.79 -3.02 -18.54
N ALA A 37 0.19 -4.02 -17.90
CA ALA A 37 -1.23 -4.09 -17.65
C ALA A 37 -1.42 -4.22 -16.14
N LEU A 38 -2.47 -3.60 -15.59
CA LEU A 38 -2.94 -3.89 -14.24
C LEU A 38 -4.05 -4.91 -14.35
N GLY A 39 -3.98 -5.96 -13.54
CA GLY A 39 -4.96 -7.03 -13.53
C GLY A 39 -6.35 -6.55 -13.15
N THR A 40 -6.43 -5.42 -12.42
CA THR A 40 -7.68 -4.79 -12.00
C THR A 40 -7.47 -3.34 -11.61
N ARG A 41 -8.48 -2.47 -11.72
CA ARG A 41 -8.35 -1.02 -11.56
C ARG A 41 -8.67 -0.58 -10.14
N ALA A 42 -7.76 0.18 -9.53
CA ALA A 42 -8.06 1.03 -8.40
C ALA A 42 -7.68 2.48 -8.70
N VAL A 43 -8.20 3.41 -7.91
CA VAL A 43 -8.02 4.85 -8.11
C VAL A 43 -6.57 5.29 -7.91
N GLU A 44 -5.69 4.51 -7.27
CA GLU A 44 -4.38 4.98 -6.83
C GLU A 44 -3.21 4.51 -7.69
N THR A 45 -3.16 3.25 -8.11
CA THR A 45 -2.23 2.83 -9.16
C THR A 45 -3.01 2.25 -10.33
N THR A 46 -3.03 2.95 -11.42
CA THR A 46 -3.67 2.53 -12.68
C THR A 46 -2.62 2.47 -13.78
N THR A 47 -2.91 1.81 -14.89
CA THR A 47 -2.05 1.88 -16.08
C THR A 47 -1.86 3.31 -16.56
N ALA A 48 -2.77 4.23 -16.22
CA ALA A 48 -2.69 5.64 -16.59
C ALA A 48 -1.67 6.41 -15.74
N ASN A 49 -1.55 6.10 -14.45
CA ASN A 49 -0.66 6.77 -13.50
C ASN A 49 0.55 5.92 -13.07
N LEU A 50 0.74 4.73 -13.64
CA LEU A 50 1.97 3.95 -13.50
C LEU A 50 3.02 4.51 -14.47
N ASP A 51 3.82 5.46 -13.98
CA ASP A 51 4.80 6.18 -14.81
C ASP A 51 6.20 5.56 -14.75
N LYS A 52 6.49 4.86 -13.65
CA LYS A 52 7.79 4.23 -13.40
C LYS A 52 7.65 2.86 -12.78
N ILE A 53 8.50 1.95 -13.19
CA ILE A 53 8.66 0.63 -12.60
C ILE A 53 10.14 0.35 -12.34
N VAL A 54 10.43 -0.45 -11.33
CA VAL A 54 11.77 -0.96 -11.05
C VAL A 54 11.80 -2.44 -11.39
N VAL A 55 12.81 -2.87 -12.14
CA VAL A 55 12.91 -4.26 -12.62
C VAL A 55 14.28 -4.83 -12.31
N THR A 56 14.31 -6.05 -11.81
CA THR A 56 15.49 -6.90 -11.75
C THR A 56 15.30 -8.09 -12.68
N ALA A 57 16.31 -8.39 -13.49
CA ALA A 57 16.34 -9.55 -14.38
C ALA A 57 17.35 -10.58 -13.89
N ILE A 58 16.96 -11.85 -13.91
CA ILE A 58 17.79 -13.00 -13.56
C ILE A 58 17.91 -13.89 -14.79
N ASP A 59 19.13 -14.30 -15.13
CA ASP A 59 19.41 -15.15 -16.27
C ASP A 59 19.21 -16.65 -15.98
N LYS A 60 19.38 -17.48 -16.99
CA LYS A 60 19.24 -18.95 -16.88
C LYS A 60 20.26 -19.61 -15.94
N ASN A 61 21.36 -18.92 -15.58
CA ASN A 61 22.40 -19.41 -14.67
C ASN A 61 22.18 -18.90 -13.23
N ASP A 62 21.01 -18.36 -12.95
CA ASP A 62 20.68 -17.74 -11.65
C ASP A 62 21.56 -16.53 -11.28
N ALA A 63 22.14 -15.83 -12.29
CA ALA A 63 22.87 -14.59 -12.07
C ALA A 63 21.97 -13.38 -12.39
N ASN A 64 22.18 -12.30 -11.65
CA ASN A 64 21.49 -11.04 -11.96
C ASN A 64 22.03 -10.49 -13.29
N TYR A 65 21.17 -10.39 -14.29
CA TYR A 65 21.47 -9.81 -15.59
C TYR A 65 21.50 -8.28 -15.50
N PHE A 66 20.53 -7.70 -14.81
CA PHE A 66 20.54 -6.34 -14.27
C PHE A 66 19.72 -6.28 -12.99
N THR A 67 20.01 -5.30 -12.14
CA THR A 67 19.40 -5.18 -10.80
C THR A 67 18.84 -3.78 -10.61
N ASP A 68 17.63 -3.69 -10.04
CA ASP A 68 16.96 -2.45 -9.65
C ASP A 68 16.97 -1.35 -10.73
N ALA A 69 16.81 -1.77 -11.97
CA ALA A 69 16.79 -0.86 -13.11
C ALA A 69 15.46 -0.12 -13.20
N GLU A 70 15.51 1.20 -13.25
CA GLU A 70 14.34 2.04 -13.44
C GLU A 70 13.94 2.07 -14.91
N PHE A 71 12.66 1.79 -15.18
CA PHE A 71 12.04 1.94 -16.48
C PHE A 71 10.93 2.97 -16.38
N THR A 72 10.96 3.95 -17.28
CA THR A 72 9.99 5.04 -17.32
C THR A 72 9.05 4.84 -18.49
N LYS A 73 7.78 5.16 -18.29
CA LYS A 73 6.74 5.08 -19.31
C LYS A 73 7.05 6.04 -20.46
N ASN A 74 7.07 5.46 -21.66
CA ASN A 74 7.22 6.18 -22.92
C ASN A 74 6.18 5.61 -23.89
N ASP A 75 5.08 6.34 -24.12
CA ASP A 75 3.92 5.89 -24.86
C ASP A 75 3.34 4.55 -24.33
N ALA A 76 3.41 3.50 -25.14
CA ALA A 76 2.89 2.17 -24.80
C ALA A 76 3.90 1.29 -24.06
N PHE A 77 5.14 1.73 -23.91
CA PHE A 77 6.23 0.93 -23.34
C PHE A 77 6.86 1.60 -22.13
N PHE A 78 7.52 0.81 -21.31
CA PHE A 78 8.45 1.25 -20.28
C PHE A 78 9.86 1.00 -20.80
N THR A 79 10.66 2.06 -20.87
CA THR A 79 12.02 2.06 -21.42
C THR A 79 13.02 2.52 -20.37
N SER A 80 14.29 2.10 -20.47
CA SER A 80 15.36 2.49 -19.54
C SER A 80 16.47 3.29 -20.20
N THR A 81 17.18 4.07 -19.41
CA THR A 81 18.41 4.75 -19.81
C THR A 81 19.47 4.56 -18.71
N PRO A 82 20.56 3.80 -18.99
CA PRO A 82 20.92 3.16 -20.28
C PRO A 82 19.97 2.03 -20.67
N ALA A 83 19.91 1.73 -21.97
CA ALA A 83 19.13 0.61 -22.48
C ALA A 83 19.80 -0.72 -22.14
N TYR A 84 19.00 -1.73 -21.81
CA TYR A 84 19.42 -3.12 -21.65
C TYR A 84 19.05 -3.93 -22.89
N TYR A 85 19.83 -4.93 -23.24
CA TYR A 85 19.64 -5.73 -24.44
C TYR A 85 19.51 -7.20 -24.10
N TRP A 86 18.90 -7.97 -24.98
CA TRP A 86 18.69 -9.38 -24.81
C TRP A 86 20.00 -10.19 -24.85
N PRO A 87 20.09 -11.32 -24.10
CA PRO A 87 21.23 -12.23 -24.22
C PRO A 87 21.45 -12.68 -25.66
N GLY A 88 22.70 -12.63 -26.14
CA GLY A 88 23.04 -12.96 -27.53
C GLY A 88 22.83 -14.42 -27.88
N ASP A 89 22.78 -15.31 -26.89
CA ASP A 89 22.48 -16.73 -27.03
C ASP A 89 20.97 -17.02 -27.11
N GLY A 90 20.11 -15.99 -27.00
CA GLY A 90 18.65 -16.11 -27.05
C GLY A 90 18.03 -16.74 -25.81
N SER A 91 18.80 -16.88 -24.71
CA SER A 91 18.26 -17.44 -23.47
C SER A 91 17.21 -16.56 -22.82
N ASP A 92 16.33 -17.21 -22.04
CA ASP A 92 15.29 -16.52 -21.29
C ASP A 92 15.87 -15.75 -20.10
N LEU A 93 15.18 -14.63 -19.77
CA LEU A 93 15.36 -13.86 -18.54
C LEU A 93 14.09 -13.93 -17.71
N SER A 94 14.24 -14.06 -16.40
CA SER A 94 13.15 -13.94 -15.44
C SER A 94 13.14 -12.51 -14.89
N PHE A 95 12.02 -11.82 -15.03
CA PHE A 95 11.84 -10.43 -14.59
C PHE A 95 10.99 -10.36 -13.34
N TYR A 96 11.45 -9.57 -12.38
CA TYR A 96 10.73 -9.20 -11.15
C TYR A 96 10.58 -7.69 -11.15
N ALA A 97 9.35 -7.22 -11.32
CA ALA A 97 9.03 -5.80 -11.43
C ALA A 97 8.17 -5.34 -10.25
N TYR A 98 8.36 -4.08 -9.84
CA TYR A 98 7.58 -3.47 -8.78
C TYR A 98 7.47 -1.95 -8.93
N SER A 99 6.49 -1.37 -8.29
CA SER A 99 6.29 0.08 -8.17
C SER A 99 5.54 0.39 -6.86
N PRO A 100 5.83 1.54 -6.22
CA PRO A 100 6.90 2.50 -6.48
C PRO A 100 8.29 1.97 -6.08
N ALA A 101 9.34 2.79 -6.25
CA ALA A 101 10.70 2.42 -5.86
C ALA A 101 10.80 2.14 -4.34
N ALA A 102 11.77 1.30 -3.95
CA ALA A 102 11.96 0.89 -2.56
C ALA A 102 12.18 2.08 -1.60
N SER A 103 12.85 3.15 -2.06
CA SER A 103 13.01 4.39 -1.31
C SER A 103 11.69 5.08 -0.97
N ASP A 104 10.72 5.05 -1.89
CA ASP A 104 9.40 5.65 -1.70
C ASP A 104 8.53 4.82 -0.76
N LEU A 105 8.78 3.52 -0.72
CA LEU A 105 8.14 2.59 0.22
C LEU A 105 8.76 2.63 1.63
N GLY A 106 9.95 3.23 1.77
CA GLY A 106 10.70 3.22 3.03
C GLY A 106 11.14 1.81 3.45
N ALA A 107 11.38 0.93 2.48
CA ALA A 107 11.68 -0.49 2.67
C ALA A 107 12.94 -0.88 1.88
N THR A 108 13.44 -2.09 2.08
CA THR A 108 14.60 -2.62 1.36
C THR A 108 14.17 -3.76 0.45
N VAL A 109 14.49 -3.66 -0.84
CA VAL A 109 14.30 -4.74 -1.82
C VAL A 109 15.62 -5.45 -2.06
N THR A 110 15.58 -6.77 -2.10
CA THR A 110 16.69 -7.63 -2.52
C THR A 110 16.14 -8.69 -3.47
N ILE A 111 16.57 -8.65 -4.73
CA ILE A 111 16.17 -9.63 -5.74
C ILE A 111 17.41 -10.23 -6.38
N ASN A 112 17.63 -11.52 -6.13
CA ASN A 112 18.66 -12.34 -6.74
C ASN A 112 18.17 -13.81 -6.81
N SER A 113 19.01 -14.75 -7.20
CA SER A 113 18.63 -16.16 -7.33
C SER A 113 18.05 -16.78 -6.06
N THR A 114 18.58 -16.41 -4.90
CA THR A 114 18.23 -17.01 -3.60
C THR A 114 17.25 -16.20 -2.77
N THR A 115 17.26 -14.88 -2.93
CA THR A 115 16.45 -13.94 -2.15
C THR A 115 15.64 -13.05 -3.09
N LYS A 116 14.35 -12.97 -2.85
CA LYS A 116 13.43 -12.14 -3.65
C LYS A 116 12.43 -11.46 -2.72
N THR A 117 12.91 -10.51 -1.89
CA THR A 117 12.11 -9.95 -0.80
C THR A 117 12.14 -8.42 -0.78
N LEU A 118 11.01 -7.85 -0.34
CA LEU A 118 10.92 -6.50 0.20
C LEU A 118 10.75 -6.65 1.71
N VAL A 119 11.72 -6.14 2.48
CA VAL A 119 11.76 -6.27 3.93
C VAL A 119 11.47 -4.94 4.62
N ASP A 120 10.98 -5.03 5.86
CA ASP A 120 10.70 -3.86 6.71
C ASP A 120 9.61 -2.91 6.17
N PHE A 121 8.74 -3.38 5.26
CA PHE A 121 7.65 -2.57 4.77
C PHE A 121 6.64 -2.27 5.87
N SER A 122 6.29 -1.00 6.00
CA SER A 122 5.26 -0.51 6.92
C SER A 122 4.51 0.67 6.27
N PRO A 123 3.21 0.57 6.04
CA PRO A 123 2.43 1.70 5.55
C PRO A 123 2.57 2.90 6.48
N LYS A 124 2.56 4.12 5.93
CA LYS A 124 2.62 5.35 6.74
C LYS A 124 1.40 5.44 7.65
N ALA A 125 1.59 5.92 8.88
CA ALA A 125 0.51 6.12 9.86
C ALA A 125 -0.51 7.16 9.38
N ASN A 126 -0.04 8.21 8.70
CA ASN A 126 -0.90 9.15 7.99
C ASN A 126 -1.35 8.52 6.67
N ILE A 127 -2.66 8.27 6.54
CA ILE A 127 -3.25 7.62 5.37
C ILE A 127 -2.97 8.40 4.08
N GLN A 128 -2.93 9.73 4.13
CA GLN A 128 -2.67 10.59 2.98
C GLN A 128 -1.23 10.45 2.42
N GLU A 129 -0.31 9.90 3.20
CA GLU A 129 1.09 9.68 2.79
C GLU A 129 1.35 8.25 2.31
N GLN A 130 0.36 7.38 2.36
CA GLN A 130 0.51 5.99 1.97
C GLN A 130 0.71 5.85 0.46
N LYS A 131 1.46 4.83 0.10
CA LYS A 131 1.70 4.45 -1.30
C LYS A 131 1.15 3.06 -1.53
N ASP A 132 0.54 2.87 -2.67
CA ASP A 132 0.19 1.54 -3.14
C ASP A 132 1.45 0.77 -3.53
N PHE A 133 1.40 -0.54 -3.41
CA PHE A 133 2.50 -1.43 -3.80
C PHE A 133 2.00 -2.48 -4.78
N VAL A 134 2.53 -2.43 -6.00
CA VAL A 134 2.19 -3.34 -7.08
C VAL A 134 3.41 -4.11 -7.56
N THR A 135 3.24 -5.38 -7.92
CA THR A 135 4.32 -6.22 -8.46
C THR A 135 3.86 -7.01 -9.67
N ALA A 136 4.82 -7.34 -10.55
CA ALA A 136 4.62 -8.25 -11.67
C ALA A 136 5.84 -9.14 -11.86
N ASN A 137 5.62 -10.40 -12.20
CA ASN A 137 6.67 -11.33 -12.60
C ASN A 137 6.42 -11.78 -14.03
N ALA A 138 7.46 -11.90 -14.83
CA ALA A 138 7.37 -12.39 -16.21
C ALA A 138 8.65 -13.10 -16.63
N THR A 139 8.57 -13.86 -17.71
CA THR A 139 9.73 -14.41 -18.41
C THR A 139 9.70 -13.93 -19.85
N GLY A 140 10.85 -13.65 -20.42
CA GLY A 140 10.95 -13.25 -21.82
C GLY A 140 12.34 -13.51 -22.39
N ASN A 141 12.43 -13.44 -23.71
CA ASN A 141 13.66 -13.58 -24.45
C ASN A 141 13.64 -12.68 -25.69
N LYS A 142 14.63 -12.81 -26.56
CA LYS A 142 14.77 -12.03 -27.77
C LYS A 142 13.50 -11.97 -28.65
N THR A 143 12.62 -12.94 -28.61
CA THR A 143 11.36 -12.91 -29.40
C THR A 143 10.41 -11.78 -28.95
N ASN A 144 10.62 -11.23 -27.73
CA ASN A 144 9.87 -10.10 -27.20
C ASN A 144 10.41 -8.73 -27.66
N GLU A 145 11.52 -8.67 -28.42
CA GLU A 145 12.20 -7.41 -28.73
C GLU A 145 11.32 -6.35 -29.44
N THR A 146 10.34 -6.77 -30.24
CA THR A 146 9.42 -5.84 -30.91
C THR A 146 8.16 -5.57 -30.12
N ALA A 147 7.63 -6.60 -29.46
CA ALA A 147 6.36 -6.51 -28.74
C ALA A 147 6.50 -5.98 -27.31
N GLY A 148 7.72 -5.99 -26.76
CA GLY A 148 7.98 -5.79 -25.32
C GLY A 148 7.49 -6.97 -24.46
N VAL A 149 8.04 -7.10 -23.27
CA VAL A 149 7.58 -8.10 -22.28
C VAL A 149 6.30 -7.61 -21.63
N ALA A 150 5.26 -8.44 -21.62
CA ALA A 150 4.01 -8.12 -20.94
C ALA A 150 4.18 -8.32 -19.42
N LEU A 151 3.98 -7.27 -18.63
CA LEU A 151 3.95 -7.27 -17.17
C LEU A 151 2.51 -7.05 -16.71
N THR A 152 1.92 -8.02 -16.05
CA THR A 152 0.61 -7.87 -15.40
C THR A 152 0.86 -7.57 -13.92
N PHE A 153 0.66 -6.31 -13.54
CA PHE A 153 0.82 -5.88 -12.16
C PHE A 153 -0.41 -6.21 -11.33
N GLU A 154 -0.16 -6.61 -10.10
CA GLU A 154 -1.18 -6.90 -9.10
C GLU A 154 -0.92 -6.07 -7.85
N HIS A 155 -2.00 -5.57 -7.24
CA HIS A 155 -1.95 -4.89 -5.96
C HIS A 155 -1.59 -5.86 -4.84
N ARG A 156 -0.64 -5.50 -3.98
CA ARG A 156 -0.16 -6.35 -2.88
C ARG A 156 -0.68 -5.93 -1.52
N LEU A 157 -1.39 -4.81 -1.46
CA LEU A 157 -2.06 -4.30 -0.26
C LEU A 157 -3.57 -4.49 -0.35
N SER A 158 -4.25 -4.26 0.77
CA SER A 158 -5.71 -4.16 0.84
C SER A 158 -6.10 -2.68 0.90
N GLN A 159 -7.11 -2.29 0.15
CA GLN A 159 -7.63 -0.91 0.16
C GLN A 159 -8.80 -0.80 1.13
N ILE A 160 -8.76 0.19 2.03
CA ILE A 160 -9.78 0.38 3.06
C ILE A 160 -10.42 1.76 2.89
N GLU A 161 -11.72 1.78 2.69
CA GLU A 161 -12.55 2.99 2.61
C GLU A 161 -13.55 3.00 3.78
N ILE A 162 -13.70 4.14 4.45
CA ILE A 162 -14.67 4.33 5.52
C ILE A 162 -15.69 5.36 5.07
N LYS A 163 -16.95 4.97 5.14
CA LYS A 163 -18.11 5.84 4.93
C LYS A 163 -18.96 5.87 6.20
N ALA A 164 -19.73 6.94 6.37
CA ALA A 164 -20.72 6.99 7.46
C ALA A 164 -21.99 7.69 7.01
N LYS A 165 -23.08 7.36 7.73
CA LYS A 165 -24.40 7.98 7.57
C LYS A 165 -25.10 8.14 8.91
N ASN A 166 -26.06 9.06 8.96
CA ASN A 166 -27.01 9.24 10.07
C ASN A 166 -28.40 9.55 9.53
N GLY A 167 -29.30 8.59 9.64
CA GLY A 167 -30.73 8.77 9.30
C GLY A 167 -31.60 9.26 10.46
N ASN A 168 -31.02 9.51 11.65
CA ASN A 168 -31.75 9.99 12.82
C ASN A 168 -31.71 11.53 12.89
N GLU A 169 -32.83 12.16 12.52
CA GLU A 169 -32.93 13.62 12.52
C GLU A 169 -32.90 14.26 13.92
N GLY A 170 -32.98 13.48 14.99
CA GLY A 170 -32.88 13.97 16.38
C GLY A 170 -31.46 14.36 16.80
N TYR A 171 -30.45 13.93 16.06
CA TYR A 171 -29.03 14.14 16.36
C TYR A 171 -28.26 14.66 15.16
N VAL A 172 -27.24 15.47 15.45
CA VAL A 172 -26.28 15.99 14.49
C VAL A 172 -24.91 15.42 14.80
N TYR A 173 -24.32 14.73 13.83
CA TYR A 173 -22.97 14.20 13.90
C TYR A 173 -22.06 15.01 12.96
N LYS A 174 -21.02 15.63 13.52
CA LYS A 174 -19.95 16.28 12.76
C LYS A 174 -18.69 15.50 12.92
N VAL A 175 -18.01 15.20 11.83
CA VAL A 175 -16.83 14.34 11.78
C VAL A 175 -15.62 15.12 11.27
N THR A 176 -14.46 14.97 11.90
CA THR A 176 -13.19 15.59 11.50
C THR A 176 -12.06 14.58 11.28
N GLY A 177 -12.34 13.28 11.33
CA GLY A 177 -11.32 12.28 11.05
C GLY A 177 -11.78 10.86 11.28
N VAL A 178 -10.95 9.95 10.79
CA VAL A 178 -11.09 8.50 10.98
C VAL A 178 -9.78 7.89 11.44
N ARG A 179 -9.88 6.79 12.17
CA ARG A 179 -8.74 5.97 12.59
C ARG A 179 -9.05 4.49 12.35
N ILE A 180 -8.09 3.81 11.73
CA ILE A 180 -8.07 2.35 11.65
C ILE A 180 -7.08 1.89 12.71
N GLY A 181 -7.57 1.29 13.79
CA GLY A 181 -6.79 1.01 14.99
C GLY A 181 -6.30 -0.42 15.05
N GLN A 182 -5.02 -0.58 15.39
CA GLN A 182 -4.35 -1.82 15.79
C GLN A 182 -4.32 -2.98 14.78
N PRO A 183 -4.38 -2.77 13.44
CA PRO A 183 -3.97 -3.85 12.54
C PRO A 183 -2.45 -4.06 12.63
N VAL A 184 -1.97 -5.22 12.20
CA VAL A 184 -0.53 -5.46 12.03
C VAL A 184 0.02 -4.48 11.00
N SER A 185 1.16 -3.86 11.32
CA SER A 185 1.67 -2.70 10.60
C SER A 185 2.98 -2.92 9.88
N LYS A 186 3.60 -4.10 10.00
CA LYS A 186 4.91 -4.37 9.41
C LYS A 186 4.99 -5.78 8.84
N GLY A 187 5.64 -5.92 7.68
CA GLY A 187 5.80 -7.21 7.03
C GLY A 187 6.95 -7.28 6.04
N THR A 188 7.20 -8.48 5.58
CA THR A 188 8.12 -8.82 4.49
C THR A 188 7.30 -9.43 3.36
N PHE A 189 7.48 -8.92 2.15
CA PHE A 189 6.88 -9.47 0.93
C PHE A 189 7.90 -10.34 0.19
N ASP A 190 7.46 -11.50 -0.27
CA ASP A 190 8.26 -12.40 -1.12
C ASP A 190 7.76 -12.32 -2.57
N PHE A 191 8.62 -11.85 -3.49
CA PHE A 191 8.29 -11.71 -4.91
C PHE A 191 8.16 -13.08 -5.61
N GLY A 192 8.77 -14.13 -5.07
CA GLY A 192 8.71 -15.46 -5.66
C GLY A 192 7.36 -16.15 -5.41
N THR A 193 6.82 -16.00 -4.20
CA THR A 193 5.53 -16.57 -3.79
C THR A 193 4.38 -15.58 -3.86
N SER A 194 4.67 -14.30 -4.06
CA SER A 194 3.71 -13.18 -4.01
C SER A 194 2.96 -13.08 -2.67
N GLY A 195 3.63 -13.47 -1.57
CA GLY A 195 3.04 -13.58 -0.24
C GLY A 195 3.66 -12.62 0.78
N TRP A 196 2.86 -12.26 1.81
CA TRP A 196 3.31 -11.49 2.96
C TRP A 196 3.62 -12.38 4.16
N THR A 197 4.71 -12.09 4.86
CA THR A 197 4.99 -12.58 6.21
C THR A 197 4.94 -11.39 7.15
N LEU A 198 3.95 -11.38 8.06
CA LEU A 198 3.69 -10.26 8.96
C LEU A 198 4.43 -10.42 10.29
N THR A 199 4.77 -9.29 10.92
CA THR A 199 5.32 -9.24 12.29
C THR A 199 4.19 -9.25 13.33
N GLN A 200 4.50 -8.85 14.58
CA GLN A 200 3.52 -8.62 15.64
C GLN A 200 3.30 -7.12 15.91
N ASP A 201 4.01 -6.26 15.16
CA ASP A 201 3.91 -4.82 15.32
C ASP A 201 2.53 -4.33 14.88
N LYS A 202 1.89 -3.50 15.69
CA LYS A 202 0.59 -2.91 15.42
C LYS A 202 0.66 -1.40 15.52
N THR A 203 -0.17 -0.70 14.75
CA THR A 203 -0.24 0.76 14.80
C THR A 203 -1.64 1.26 14.46
N ASN A 204 -1.82 2.56 14.59
CA ASN A 204 -3.01 3.28 14.18
C ASN A 204 -2.74 4.02 12.87
N TYR A 205 -3.71 3.99 11.98
CA TYR A 205 -3.69 4.74 10.73
C TYR A 205 -4.78 5.82 10.78
N LEU A 206 -4.41 7.06 10.45
CA LEU A 206 -5.25 8.23 10.63
C LEU A 206 -5.44 9.01 9.34
N ALA A 207 -6.64 9.52 9.15
CA ALA A 207 -6.95 10.63 8.27
C ALA A 207 -7.74 11.66 9.05
N GLU A 208 -7.21 12.86 9.20
CA GLU A 208 -7.85 13.98 9.89
C GLU A 208 -7.92 15.20 8.94
N TYR A 209 -8.96 16.00 9.09
CA TYR A 209 -9.21 17.16 8.25
C TYR A 209 -9.87 18.29 9.06
N ASP A 210 -9.60 19.53 8.63
CA ASP A 210 -10.04 20.73 9.34
C ASP A 210 -11.52 21.03 9.13
N GLN A 211 -12.07 20.68 7.96
CA GLN A 211 -13.47 20.94 7.63
C GLN A 211 -14.34 19.77 8.04
N ALA A 212 -15.19 19.97 9.03
CA ALA A 212 -16.07 18.94 9.53
C ALA A 212 -17.12 18.51 8.49
N ILE A 213 -17.27 17.19 8.32
CA ILE A 213 -18.35 16.58 7.53
C ILE A 213 -19.55 16.38 8.45
N THR A 214 -20.71 16.93 8.07
CA THR A 214 -21.98 16.67 8.78
C THR A 214 -22.65 15.46 8.13
N LEU A 215 -22.89 14.40 8.92
CA LEU A 215 -23.52 13.18 8.43
C LEU A 215 -25.00 13.40 8.10
N GLY A 216 -25.42 12.91 6.94
CA GLY A 216 -26.81 12.84 6.49
C GLY A 216 -27.31 11.39 6.37
N ALA A 217 -28.52 11.23 5.81
CA ALA A 217 -29.12 9.91 5.59
C ALA A 217 -28.36 9.07 4.56
N ASP A 218 -27.69 9.71 3.59
CA ASP A 218 -26.87 9.05 2.60
C ASP A 218 -25.44 8.84 3.14
N ALA A 219 -24.82 7.72 2.78
CA ALA A 219 -23.45 7.40 3.17
C ALA A 219 -22.44 8.36 2.51
N GLN A 220 -21.61 9.00 3.31
CA GLN A 220 -20.57 9.94 2.90
C GLN A 220 -19.17 9.37 3.19
N GLY A 221 -18.21 9.57 2.28
CA GLY A 221 -16.83 9.19 2.47
C GLY A 221 -16.16 9.99 3.60
N LEU A 222 -15.38 9.32 4.42
CA LEU A 222 -14.69 9.92 5.57
C LEU A 222 -13.16 9.89 5.46
N MET A 223 -12.62 9.47 4.31
CA MET A 223 -11.15 9.34 4.16
C MET A 223 -10.44 10.66 3.84
N GLY A 224 -11.18 11.75 3.63
CA GLY A 224 -10.64 13.04 3.17
C GLY A 224 -10.15 13.00 1.71
N ASP A 225 -9.38 14.01 1.32
CA ASP A 225 -8.90 14.17 -0.06
C ASP A 225 -7.71 13.23 -0.40
N GLY A 226 -7.14 12.57 0.59
CA GLY A 226 -5.92 11.74 0.44
C GLY A 226 -6.17 10.32 -0.08
N GLY A 227 -7.42 9.97 -0.36
CA GLY A 227 -7.77 8.64 -0.83
C GLY A 227 -7.92 7.60 0.29
N ASN A 228 -8.05 6.32 -0.09
CA ASN A 228 -8.29 5.22 0.82
C ASN A 228 -7.00 4.72 1.48
N ALA A 229 -7.12 4.05 2.63
CA ALA A 229 -5.95 3.47 3.27
C ALA A 229 -5.45 2.24 2.51
N MET A 230 -4.12 2.10 2.39
CA MET A 230 -3.40 1.00 1.77
C MET A 230 -2.68 0.22 2.87
N LEU A 231 -3.24 -0.91 3.28
CA LEU A 231 -2.81 -1.66 4.45
C LEU A 231 -2.38 -3.09 4.11
N LEU A 232 -1.61 -3.70 4.99
CA LEU A 232 -1.17 -5.09 4.84
C LEU A 232 -2.37 -6.05 4.89
N PRO A 233 -2.48 -7.00 3.95
CA PRO A 233 -3.48 -8.05 3.98
C PRO A 233 -3.32 -8.89 5.24
N GLN A 234 -4.41 -9.13 5.97
CA GLN A 234 -4.38 -9.87 7.22
C GLN A 234 -5.78 -10.24 7.72
N GLN A 235 -5.88 -11.35 8.46
CA GLN A 235 -7.04 -11.61 9.31
C GLN A 235 -6.96 -10.71 10.55
N LEU A 236 -7.92 -9.83 10.71
CA LEU A 236 -8.03 -9.00 11.91
C LEU A 236 -8.52 -9.80 13.10
N VAL A 237 -8.08 -9.39 14.28
CA VAL A 237 -8.63 -9.85 15.55
C VAL A 237 -9.35 -8.67 16.17
N ALA A 238 -10.66 -8.80 16.37
CA ALA A 238 -11.50 -7.72 16.88
C ALA A 238 -11.04 -7.19 18.24
N TRP A 239 -11.13 -5.90 18.44
CA TRP A 239 -11.09 -5.29 19.77
C TRP A 239 -12.21 -5.83 20.65
N THR A 240 -11.86 -6.24 21.88
CA THR A 240 -12.83 -6.60 22.90
C THR A 240 -13.01 -5.41 23.82
N PRO A 241 -14.17 -4.73 23.78
CA PRO A 241 -14.44 -3.57 24.62
C PRO A 241 -14.42 -3.95 26.11
N ASP A 242 -13.65 -3.21 26.89
CA ASP A 242 -13.54 -3.37 28.34
C ASP A 242 -13.31 -1.97 28.93
N THR A 243 -14.08 -1.62 29.98
CA THR A 243 -14.01 -0.31 30.63
C THR A 243 -12.87 -0.20 31.63
N ASP A 244 -12.33 -1.31 32.11
CA ASP A 244 -11.26 -1.37 33.09
C ASP A 244 -9.88 -1.59 32.42
N MET A 245 -9.87 -2.28 31.28
CA MET A 245 -8.66 -2.60 30.52
C MET A 245 -8.84 -2.24 29.04
N PRO A 246 -8.78 -0.95 28.70
CA PRO A 246 -9.04 -0.51 27.32
C PRO A 246 -8.07 -1.18 26.35
N ASN A 247 -8.60 -1.82 25.33
CA ASN A 247 -7.89 -2.55 24.29
C ASN A 247 -6.76 -3.48 24.80
N ALA A 248 -7.03 -4.23 25.87
CA ALA A 248 -6.04 -5.15 26.45
C ALA A 248 -5.55 -6.22 25.45
N ASN A 249 -6.43 -6.67 24.55
CA ASN A 249 -6.06 -7.61 23.47
C ASN A 249 -5.42 -6.95 22.26
N LYS A 250 -5.25 -5.61 22.25
CA LYS A 250 -4.80 -4.83 21.09
C LYS A 250 -5.52 -5.24 19.80
N GLY A 251 -6.83 -5.42 19.90
CA GLY A 251 -7.69 -5.82 18.81
C GLY A 251 -8.01 -4.68 17.87
N ALA A 252 -8.37 -5.03 16.62
CA ALA A 252 -8.64 -4.08 15.56
C ALA A 252 -10.01 -3.39 15.73
N TYR A 253 -10.09 -2.12 15.37
CA TYR A 253 -11.29 -1.31 15.42
C TYR A 253 -11.24 -0.19 14.36
N LEU A 254 -12.41 0.33 14.03
CA LEU A 254 -12.55 1.62 13.34
C LEU A 254 -13.00 2.66 14.34
N ALA A 255 -12.44 3.86 14.26
CA ALA A 255 -12.89 4.98 15.06
C ALA A 255 -13.15 6.21 14.19
N VAL A 256 -14.11 7.02 14.62
CA VAL A 256 -14.50 8.27 13.96
C VAL A 256 -14.41 9.40 14.98
N LYS A 257 -13.74 10.50 14.61
CA LYS A 257 -13.59 11.68 15.46
C LYS A 257 -14.81 12.58 15.29
N VAL A 258 -15.68 12.56 16.30
CA VAL A 258 -17.02 13.13 16.21
C VAL A 258 -17.27 14.24 17.24
N ASN A 259 -18.19 15.16 16.88
CA ASN A 259 -18.93 15.99 17.78
C ASN A 259 -20.43 15.66 17.61
N ILE A 260 -21.10 15.26 18.69
CA ILE A 260 -22.49 14.82 18.67
C ILE A 260 -23.32 15.81 19.49
N THR A 261 -24.37 16.35 18.86
CA THR A 261 -25.36 17.20 19.52
C THR A 261 -26.76 16.70 19.22
N THR A 262 -27.75 17.09 20.05
CA THR A 262 -29.14 17.02 19.61
C THR A 262 -29.41 18.01 18.48
N LYS A 263 -30.54 17.87 17.79
CA LYS A 263 -30.99 18.81 16.77
C LYS A 263 -31.06 20.27 17.30
N ASP A 264 -31.43 20.42 18.58
CA ASP A 264 -31.57 21.72 19.25
C ASP A 264 -30.23 22.24 19.81
N GLY A 265 -29.11 21.54 19.55
CA GLY A 265 -27.77 21.98 19.90
C GLY A 265 -27.28 21.57 21.29
N ALA A 266 -28.07 20.77 22.07
CA ALA A 266 -27.58 20.22 23.33
C ALA A 266 -26.48 19.19 23.07
N ARG A 267 -25.39 19.31 23.84
CA ARG A 267 -24.22 18.42 23.67
C ARG A 267 -24.49 17.03 24.18
N ILE A 268 -24.03 16.03 23.41
CA ILE A 268 -24.07 14.62 23.76
C ILE A 268 -22.66 14.07 23.95
N TYR A 269 -21.75 14.30 22.98
CA TYR A 269 -20.38 13.79 23.04
C TYR A 269 -19.42 14.66 22.18
N PRO A 270 -18.21 14.94 22.66
CA PRO A 270 -17.74 14.76 24.05
C PRO A 270 -18.45 15.74 25.00
N VAL A 271 -18.47 15.42 26.31
CA VAL A 271 -19.16 16.28 27.29
C VAL A 271 -18.25 17.37 27.89
N THR A 272 -16.93 17.21 27.79
CA THR A 272 -15.93 18.03 28.48
C THR A 272 -15.77 19.43 27.94
N SER A 273 -15.96 19.67 26.65
CA SER A 273 -15.74 21.00 26.05
C SER A 273 -16.68 21.32 24.90
N VAL A 274 -16.97 22.61 24.74
CA VAL A 274 -17.81 23.12 23.64
C VAL A 274 -17.01 23.13 22.34
N GLY A 275 -17.55 22.49 21.28
CA GLY A 275 -16.96 22.50 19.95
C GLY A 275 -15.79 21.55 19.74
N GLU A 276 -15.49 20.73 20.74
CA GLU A 276 -14.47 19.68 20.65
C GLU A 276 -15.01 18.40 20.01
N TYR A 277 -14.08 17.59 19.55
CA TYR A 277 -14.29 16.28 18.92
C TYR A 277 -13.54 15.23 19.69
N ASP A 278 -14.13 14.06 19.82
CA ASP A 278 -13.46 12.90 20.41
C ASP A 278 -13.81 11.62 19.65
N TRP A 279 -13.09 10.54 19.90
CA TRP A 279 -13.19 9.31 19.13
C TRP A 279 -14.30 8.42 19.64
N VAL A 280 -15.10 7.91 18.70
CA VAL A 280 -16.06 6.81 18.95
C VAL A 280 -15.63 5.63 18.08
N ALA A 281 -15.76 4.41 18.60
CA ALA A 281 -15.17 3.23 17.98
C ALA A 281 -16.15 2.06 17.85
N VAL A 282 -15.84 1.20 16.87
CA VAL A 282 -16.48 -0.10 16.64
C VAL A 282 -15.41 -1.14 16.32
N ALA A 283 -15.52 -2.33 16.92
CA ALA A 283 -14.60 -3.44 16.68
C ALA A 283 -14.79 -4.03 15.28
N ILE A 284 -13.71 -4.49 14.65
CA ILE A 284 -13.72 -5.16 13.34
C ILE A 284 -12.87 -6.43 13.35
N ASP A 285 -13.29 -7.47 12.60
CA ASP A 285 -12.63 -8.78 12.49
C ASP A 285 -12.50 -9.29 11.05
N THR A 286 -12.62 -8.40 10.08
CA THR A 286 -12.59 -8.72 8.65
C THR A 286 -11.25 -9.35 8.24
N ASP A 287 -11.30 -10.33 7.35
CA ASP A 287 -10.11 -10.89 6.69
C ASP A 287 -9.78 -10.07 5.44
N TRP A 288 -8.73 -9.27 5.52
CA TRP A 288 -8.26 -8.42 4.42
C TRP A 288 -7.35 -9.19 3.48
N GLN A 289 -7.75 -9.31 2.22
CA GLN A 289 -7.00 -9.99 1.17
C GLN A 289 -6.26 -8.99 0.28
N PRO A 290 -5.09 -9.37 -0.31
CA PRO A 290 -4.38 -8.50 -1.24
C PRO A 290 -5.22 -8.22 -2.49
N GLY A 291 -5.14 -6.99 -3.01
CA GLY A 291 -5.87 -6.59 -4.21
C GLY A 291 -7.38 -6.47 -4.03
N GLN A 292 -7.87 -6.46 -2.78
CA GLN A 292 -9.29 -6.26 -2.47
C GLN A 292 -9.54 -4.89 -1.86
N LYS A 293 -10.69 -4.31 -2.18
CA LYS A 293 -11.21 -3.07 -1.59
C LYS A 293 -12.32 -3.37 -0.60
N TYR A 294 -12.18 -2.88 0.62
CA TYR A 294 -13.14 -3.00 1.71
C TYR A 294 -13.77 -1.64 1.99
N VAL A 295 -15.09 -1.52 1.78
CA VAL A 295 -15.85 -0.30 2.06
C VAL A 295 -16.68 -0.53 3.32
N TYR A 296 -16.25 0.08 4.43
CA TYR A 296 -17.01 0.07 5.69
C TYR A 296 -17.99 1.21 5.69
N THR A 297 -19.29 0.92 5.79
CA THR A 297 -20.33 1.93 5.94
C THR A 297 -20.89 1.89 7.37
N LEU A 298 -20.53 2.90 8.16
CA LEU A 298 -20.92 3.05 9.55
C LEU A 298 -22.28 3.77 9.63
N ASP A 299 -23.26 3.17 10.30
CA ASP A 299 -24.61 3.72 10.46
C ASP A 299 -24.84 4.19 11.90
N PHE A 300 -24.85 5.51 12.07
CA PHE A 300 -25.07 6.19 13.34
C PHE A 300 -26.56 6.43 13.64
N SER A 301 -27.48 5.96 12.81
CA SER A 301 -28.91 6.22 12.96
C SER A 301 -29.51 5.66 14.25
N THR A 302 -28.90 4.59 14.81
CA THR A 302 -29.41 3.89 15.99
C THR A 302 -28.51 3.98 17.22
N GLY A 303 -27.30 4.51 17.09
CA GLY A 303 -26.35 4.62 18.20
C GLY A 303 -25.06 5.30 17.79
N ALA A 304 -24.26 5.69 18.78
CA ALA A 304 -23.04 6.44 18.59
C ALA A 304 -21.74 5.61 18.75
N GLY A 305 -21.88 4.30 19.00
CA GLY A 305 -20.73 3.42 19.21
C GLY A 305 -20.20 3.44 20.63
N LYS A 306 -18.93 3.05 20.75
CA LYS A 306 -18.23 2.97 22.03
C LYS A 306 -17.17 4.07 22.13
N VAL A 307 -16.88 4.46 23.37
CA VAL A 307 -15.78 5.37 23.66
C VAL A 307 -14.46 4.76 23.20
N ASP A 308 -13.57 5.60 22.67
CA ASP A 308 -12.24 5.25 22.18
C ASP A 308 -11.51 4.22 23.07
N PRO A 309 -11.08 3.08 22.51
CA PRO A 309 -10.27 2.10 23.24
C PRO A 309 -8.92 2.64 23.72
N GLU A 310 -8.44 3.73 23.15
CA GLU A 310 -7.16 4.35 23.51
C GLU A 310 -7.31 5.61 24.38
N LYS A 311 -8.55 5.94 24.75
CA LYS A 311 -8.78 7.03 25.69
C LYS A 311 -8.12 6.70 27.04
N PRO A 312 -7.27 7.61 27.58
CA PRO A 312 -6.72 7.40 28.92
C PRO A 312 -7.86 7.23 29.93
N THR A 313 -7.68 6.35 30.91
CA THR A 313 -8.64 6.23 32.01
C THR A 313 -8.80 7.59 32.65
N PRO A 314 -10.04 8.15 32.71
CA PRO A 314 -10.20 9.53 33.12
C PRO A 314 -9.73 9.72 34.54
N SER A 315 -8.76 10.61 34.69
CA SER A 315 -8.44 11.23 35.96
C SER A 315 -9.29 12.47 36.21
N ASP A 316 -10.04 12.91 35.19
CA ASP A 316 -10.87 14.11 35.23
C ASP A 316 -12.29 13.75 35.64
N PRO A 317 -12.76 14.22 36.81
CA PRO A 317 -14.14 13.98 37.24
C PRO A 317 -15.21 14.62 36.35
N THR A 318 -14.81 15.49 35.42
CA THR A 318 -15.72 16.13 34.46
C THR A 318 -15.94 15.29 33.20
N ASP A 319 -15.13 14.25 32.98
CA ASP A 319 -15.33 13.30 31.88
C ASP A 319 -15.82 11.94 32.39
N PRO A 320 -17.14 11.68 32.37
CA PRO A 320 -17.71 10.46 32.93
C PRO A 320 -17.49 9.22 32.06
N PHE A 321 -17.05 9.41 30.78
CA PHE A 321 -16.94 8.31 29.84
C PHE A 321 -15.63 7.52 30.00
N LYS A 322 -15.77 6.21 30.14
CA LYS A 322 -14.64 5.27 30.17
C LYS A 322 -14.40 4.65 28.80
N PRO A 323 -13.15 4.24 28.47
CA PRO A 323 -12.88 3.48 27.26
C PRO A 323 -13.81 2.28 27.10
N GLY A 324 -14.32 2.03 25.89
CA GLY A 324 -15.21 0.90 25.62
C GLY A 324 -16.64 1.02 26.13
N GLU A 325 -16.99 2.10 26.84
CA GLU A 325 -18.35 2.38 27.29
C GLU A 325 -19.26 2.78 26.11
N ASP A 326 -20.55 2.39 26.17
CA ASP A 326 -21.51 2.75 25.14
C ASP A 326 -21.91 4.23 25.20
N ILE A 327 -21.90 4.88 24.07
CA ILE A 327 -22.39 6.24 23.89
C ILE A 327 -23.82 6.13 23.34
N GLN A 328 -24.81 6.71 24.05
CA GLN A 328 -26.24 6.65 23.71
C GLN A 328 -26.85 5.24 23.62
N GLY A 329 -26.32 4.27 24.37
CA GLY A 329 -27.01 3.02 24.67
C GLY A 329 -27.10 2.00 23.51
N SER A 330 -26.47 2.26 22.34
CA SER A 330 -26.49 1.33 21.22
C SER A 330 -25.20 1.36 20.43
N PRO A 331 -24.70 0.20 19.97
CA PRO A 331 -23.52 0.14 19.10
C PRO A 331 -23.80 0.75 17.75
N ILE A 332 -22.73 1.26 17.08
CA ILE A 332 -22.78 1.59 15.65
C ILE A 332 -23.02 0.28 14.90
N LYS A 333 -24.01 0.27 14.03
CA LYS A 333 -24.15 -0.78 13.02
C LYS A 333 -23.25 -0.44 11.83
N PHE A 334 -22.63 -1.45 11.25
CA PHE A 334 -21.88 -1.27 10.02
C PHE A 334 -22.08 -2.43 9.06
N THR A 335 -21.89 -2.15 7.79
CA THR A 335 -21.80 -3.14 6.72
C THR A 335 -20.42 -3.04 6.09
N VAL A 336 -19.88 -4.16 5.61
CA VAL A 336 -18.66 -4.21 4.82
C VAL A 336 -19.02 -4.68 3.43
N THR A 337 -18.71 -3.88 2.42
CA THR A 337 -18.76 -4.30 1.03
C THR A 337 -17.36 -4.61 0.58
N VAL A 338 -17.14 -5.82 0.06
CA VAL A 338 -15.86 -6.26 -0.51
C VAL A 338 -15.99 -6.28 -2.01
N THR A 339 -15.07 -5.65 -2.70
CA THR A 339 -14.96 -5.69 -4.15
C THR A 339 -13.53 -6.05 -4.52
N ASP A 340 -13.38 -6.75 -5.64
CA ASP A 340 -12.06 -6.76 -6.25
C ASP A 340 -11.61 -5.32 -6.41
N TRP A 341 -10.35 -5.05 -6.29
CA TRP A 341 -9.78 -3.73 -6.53
C TRP A 341 -9.91 -3.38 -8.04
N THR A 342 -11.11 -3.65 -8.56
CA THR A 342 -11.53 -3.44 -9.95
C THR A 342 -12.66 -2.43 -9.98
N ASP A 343 -12.73 -1.64 -11.04
CA ASP A 343 -13.93 -0.85 -11.32
C ASP A 343 -15.12 -1.77 -11.64
N GLY A 344 -16.07 -1.85 -10.73
CA GLY A 344 -17.44 -2.26 -11.01
C GLY A 344 -17.85 -3.67 -10.60
N GLY A 345 -18.39 -3.79 -9.44
CA GLY A 345 -19.20 -4.91 -8.97
C GLY A 345 -19.14 -5.08 -7.46
N ALA A 346 -19.99 -4.37 -6.74
CA ALA A 346 -20.13 -4.56 -5.30
C ALA A 346 -20.81 -5.89 -5.01
N GLN A 347 -20.24 -6.71 -4.15
CA GLN A 347 -20.95 -7.80 -3.48
C GLN A 347 -21.15 -7.41 -2.01
N ASP A 348 -22.40 -7.36 -1.58
CA ASP A 348 -22.73 -7.12 -0.18
C ASP A 348 -22.56 -8.41 0.63
N ILE A 349 -21.61 -8.43 1.55
CA ILE A 349 -21.51 -9.48 2.56
C ILE A 349 -22.14 -8.94 3.83
N THR A 350 -23.29 -9.49 4.19
CA THR A 350 -23.96 -9.20 5.45
C THR A 350 -23.40 -10.14 6.51
N MET A 351 -22.70 -9.60 7.52
CA MET A 351 -22.28 -10.33 8.72
C MET A 351 -23.25 -10.09 9.87
#